data_6376ab1a6d4186f1227cb43dd00c8fd9
#
_entry.id   6376ab1a6d4186f1227cb43dd00c8fd9
#
_cell.length_a   1.000
_cell.length_b   1.000
_cell.length_c   1.000
_cell.angle_alpha   90.00
_cell.angle_beta   90.00
_cell.angle_gamma   90.00
#
_symmetry.space_group_name_H-M   'P 1'
#
loop_
_entity.id
_entity.type
_entity.pdbx_description
1 polymer ?
#
loop_
_entity_poly.entity_id
_entity_poly.type
_entity_poly.pdbx_seq_one_letter_code
_entity_poly.pdbx_strand_id
1 'polypeptide(L)'
;MLNLPPLDELQLAMRFDELRKQLADDHYRPLYGKILAFWAIPSDRRLPRALLNWTLQQVITSQFTDLAATPGIGKKKLQGLLMLLERAAQTDPTSLPAETTDQTPVAQQRESTPSEYLIRWQDVSELMWAEWCATVRKHGLQDVPLGRLAPALNRMTRVLWNIPLGEFLDMTIEDLREERSYGERRLSALLEVFGLLHQILKNVEPQSYLALELAPRRIAAMQQWILQTWQSGKVPTEDEIKEKFILPLLEQTRLDASEQTVMMVEQRLGINGPPVSVRQLGRSFNLTRARIYQLFDELAEIMRVRWPLGRAYTQLLQSFIVYEYNRRGTGPDISQLTMAIEIYFPKPGERRQIVAAKGGLPDLSPGFATTMAETSPTAHIPEEMDEDW
;
A
#
# COMPACT_ATOMS: atom_id res chain seq x y z
N MET A 1 -24.32 -44.19 6.70
CA MET A 1 -23.29 -43.95 7.72
C MET A 1 -23.45 -42.53 8.20
N LEU A 2 -23.90 -42.33 9.43
CA LEU A 2 -23.97 -40.99 10.05
C LEU A 2 -22.54 -40.51 10.28
N ASN A 3 -22.11 -39.49 9.57
CA ASN A 3 -20.85 -38.77 9.86
C ASN A 3 -21.01 -38.07 11.21
N LEU A 4 -20.62 -38.74 12.28
CA LEU A 4 -20.53 -38.10 13.59
C LEU A 4 -19.40 -37.07 13.55
N PRO A 5 -19.65 -35.82 14.00
CA PRO A 5 -18.62 -34.81 14.08
C PRO A 5 -17.46 -35.26 14.98
N PRO A 6 -16.23 -34.75 14.75
CA PRO A 6 -15.09 -35.05 15.60
C PRO A 6 -15.41 -34.78 17.08
N LEU A 7 -14.91 -35.59 18.00
CA LEU A 7 -15.19 -35.54 19.45
C LEU A 7 -15.04 -34.10 20.02
N ASP A 8 -14.06 -33.37 19.54
CA ASP A 8 -13.77 -31.99 19.92
C ASP A 8 -14.83 -30.98 19.46
N GLU A 9 -15.45 -31.22 18.31
CA GLU A 9 -16.50 -30.33 17.77
C GLU A 9 -17.81 -30.56 18.53
N LEU A 10 -18.08 -31.78 18.93
CA LEU A 10 -19.19 -32.11 19.80
C LEU A 10 -19.06 -31.43 21.16
N GLN A 11 -17.86 -31.41 21.76
CA GLN A 11 -17.59 -30.72 23.02
C GLN A 11 -17.83 -29.19 22.91
N LEU A 12 -17.41 -28.55 21.80
CA LEU A 12 -17.66 -27.15 21.58
C LEU A 12 -19.16 -26.86 21.41
N ALA A 13 -19.89 -27.71 20.71
CA ALA A 13 -21.34 -27.61 20.56
C ALA A 13 -22.08 -27.75 21.90
N MET A 14 -21.70 -28.72 22.71
CA MET A 14 -22.30 -28.91 24.06
C MET A 14 -22.04 -27.69 24.94
N ARG A 15 -20.82 -27.16 24.94
CA ARG A 15 -20.46 -25.97 25.73
C ARG A 15 -21.21 -24.72 25.24
N PHE A 16 -21.38 -24.56 23.93
CA PHE A 16 -22.20 -23.49 23.35
C PHE A 16 -23.65 -23.59 23.82
N ASP A 17 -24.25 -24.78 23.79
CA ASP A 17 -25.64 -24.97 24.20
C ASP A 17 -25.86 -24.72 25.71
N GLU A 18 -24.87 -25.04 26.55
CA GLU A 18 -24.88 -24.72 27.98
C GLU A 18 -24.90 -23.18 28.18
N LEU A 19 -23.96 -22.48 27.56
CA LEU A 19 -23.87 -21.02 27.66
C LEU A 19 -25.11 -20.33 27.07
N ARG A 20 -25.61 -20.83 25.95
CA ARG A 20 -26.85 -20.35 25.33
C ARG A 20 -28.04 -20.46 26.27
N LYS A 21 -28.22 -21.61 26.97
CA LYS A 21 -29.25 -21.81 27.93
C LYS A 21 -29.13 -20.85 29.14
N GLN A 22 -27.89 -20.68 29.64
CA GLN A 22 -27.59 -19.76 30.72
C GLN A 22 -27.93 -18.33 30.36
N LEU A 23 -27.46 -17.86 29.19
CA LEU A 23 -27.66 -16.50 28.71
C LEU A 23 -29.10 -16.22 28.23
N ALA A 24 -29.93 -17.25 28.01
CA ALA A 24 -31.33 -17.11 27.69
C ALA A 24 -32.19 -16.75 28.89
N ASP A 25 -31.65 -16.77 30.11
CA ASP A 25 -32.36 -16.32 31.32
C ASP A 25 -32.69 -14.84 31.25
N ASP A 26 -33.91 -14.45 31.77
CA ASP A 26 -34.40 -13.08 31.77
C ASP A 26 -33.43 -12.11 32.48
N HIS A 27 -32.60 -12.60 33.38
CA HIS A 27 -31.54 -11.83 34.04
C HIS A 27 -30.57 -11.17 33.05
N TYR A 28 -30.25 -11.82 31.95
CA TYR A 28 -29.31 -11.33 30.94
C TYR A 28 -29.97 -10.45 29.85
N ARG A 29 -31.26 -10.25 29.89
CA ARG A 29 -32.02 -9.45 28.92
C ARG A 29 -31.44 -8.05 28.63
N PRO A 30 -30.93 -7.30 29.64
CA PRO A 30 -30.30 -5.99 29.40
C PRO A 30 -29.02 -6.08 28.51
N LEU A 31 -28.38 -7.25 28.42
CA LEU A 31 -27.16 -7.47 27.62
C LEU A 31 -27.47 -7.84 26.17
N TYR A 32 -28.70 -8.18 25.81
CA TYR A 32 -29.05 -8.72 24.50
C TYR A 32 -28.75 -7.78 23.34
N GLY A 33 -28.86 -6.47 23.56
CA GLY A 33 -28.52 -5.46 22.55
C GLY A 33 -27.01 -5.19 22.39
N LYS A 34 -26.16 -5.69 23.30
CA LYS A 34 -24.71 -5.50 23.20
C LYS A 34 -24.12 -6.43 22.15
N ILE A 35 -23.16 -5.89 21.33
CA ILE A 35 -22.43 -6.69 20.34
C ILE A 35 -21.37 -7.55 21.02
N LEU A 36 -20.96 -8.67 20.40
CA LEU A 36 -19.95 -9.58 20.97
C LEU A 36 -18.60 -8.88 21.23
N ALA A 37 -18.26 -7.86 20.44
CA ALA A 37 -17.05 -7.05 20.65
C ALA A 37 -17.00 -6.37 22.03
N PHE A 38 -18.17 -6.16 22.70
CA PHE A 38 -18.24 -5.58 24.05
C PHE A 38 -17.47 -6.40 25.10
N TRP A 39 -17.41 -7.72 24.94
CA TRP A 39 -16.71 -8.63 25.85
C TRP A 39 -15.29 -8.97 25.42
N ALA A 40 -14.84 -8.46 24.27
CA ALA A 40 -13.46 -8.66 23.81
C ALA A 40 -12.49 -7.80 24.62
N ILE A 41 -11.36 -8.39 25.02
CA ILE A 41 -10.28 -7.67 25.69
C ILE A 41 -9.03 -7.61 24.80
N PRO A 42 -8.12 -6.64 25.02
CA PRO A 42 -6.94 -6.45 24.17
C PRO A 42 -6.01 -7.67 24.04
N SER A 43 -6.03 -8.56 25.04
CA SER A 43 -5.24 -9.79 25.02
C SER A 43 -5.84 -10.95 24.24
N ASP A 44 -7.09 -10.84 23.79
CA ASP A 44 -7.76 -11.92 23.06
C ASP A 44 -7.13 -12.15 21.70
N ARG A 45 -7.04 -13.42 21.32
CA ARG A 45 -6.51 -13.87 20.03
C ARG A 45 -7.56 -14.74 19.32
N ARG A 46 -7.50 -14.76 17.98
CA ARG A 46 -8.36 -15.61 17.14
C ARG A 46 -9.87 -15.42 17.38
N LEU A 47 -10.28 -14.18 17.61
CA LEU A 47 -11.68 -13.84 17.74
C LEU A 47 -12.46 -14.09 16.43
N PRO A 48 -13.74 -14.48 16.50
CA PRO A 48 -14.61 -14.71 15.35
C PRO A 48 -15.06 -13.39 14.72
N ARG A 49 -14.22 -12.73 13.94
CA ARG A 49 -14.47 -11.37 13.40
C ARG A 49 -15.80 -11.23 12.68
N ALA A 50 -16.21 -12.25 11.92
CA ALA A 50 -17.50 -12.23 11.24
C ALA A 50 -18.70 -12.09 12.20
N LEU A 51 -18.52 -12.47 13.47
CA LEU A 51 -19.57 -12.43 14.49
C LEU A 51 -19.38 -11.31 15.51
N LEU A 52 -18.26 -10.58 15.52
CA LEU A 52 -18.01 -9.54 16.56
C LEU A 52 -19.07 -8.44 16.58
N ASN A 53 -19.64 -8.12 15.44
CA ASN A 53 -20.72 -7.12 15.32
C ASN A 53 -22.13 -7.71 15.56
N TRP A 54 -22.24 -9.00 15.77
CA TRP A 54 -23.51 -9.62 16.12
C TRP A 54 -23.86 -9.29 17.57
N THR A 55 -25.14 -9.04 17.80
CA THR A 55 -25.64 -8.85 19.17
C THR A 55 -25.67 -10.19 19.92
N LEU A 56 -25.58 -10.11 21.25
CA LEU A 56 -25.71 -11.31 22.08
C LEU A 56 -27.00 -12.08 21.74
N GLN A 57 -28.09 -11.37 21.52
CA GLN A 57 -29.38 -11.98 21.14
C GLN A 57 -29.27 -12.75 19.82
N GLN A 58 -28.63 -12.20 18.79
CA GLN A 58 -28.43 -12.89 17.50
C GLN A 58 -27.66 -14.20 17.68
N VAL A 59 -26.62 -14.17 18.51
CA VAL A 59 -25.79 -15.37 18.73
C VAL A 59 -26.53 -16.44 19.53
N ILE A 60 -27.24 -16.10 20.61
CA ILE A 60 -27.97 -17.08 21.42
C ILE A 60 -29.21 -17.63 20.71
N THR A 61 -29.75 -16.94 19.70
CA THR A 61 -30.85 -17.45 18.87
C THR A 61 -30.39 -18.33 17.71
N SER A 62 -29.10 -18.28 17.36
CA SER A 62 -28.51 -19.06 16.27
C SER A 62 -28.21 -20.51 16.71
N GLN A 63 -28.13 -21.41 15.74
CA GLN A 63 -27.67 -22.79 15.96
C GLN A 63 -26.13 -22.85 15.89
N PHE A 64 -25.50 -23.72 16.69
CA PHE A 64 -24.04 -23.91 16.62
C PHE A 64 -23.55 -24.27 15.23
N THR A 65 -24.32 -25.11 14.51
CA THR A 65 -24.02 -25.51 13.14
C THR A 65 -23.94 -24.34 12.17
N ASP A 66 -24.82 -23.33 12.33
CA ASP A 66 -24.87 -22.16 11.45
C ASP A 66 -23.67 -21.26 11.72
N LEU A 67 -23.30 -21.11 12.98
CA LEU A 67 -22.12 -20.34 13.39
C LEU A 67 -20.82 -21.01 12.92
N ALA A 68 -20.74 -22.35 13.01
CA ALA A 68 -19.60 -23.13 12.54
C ALA A 68 -19.48 -23.14 11.02
N ALA A 69 -20.59 -23.04 10.29
CA ALA A 69 -20.62 -22.98 8.83
C ALA A 69 -20.30 -21.56 8.27
N THR A 70 -20.19 -20.55 9.14
CA THR A 70 -19.87 -19.19 8.72
C THR A 70 -18.47 -19.15 8.09
N PRO A 71 -18.31 -18.58 6.86
CA PRO A 71 -17.01 -18.50 6.20
C PRO A 71 -15.94 -17.82 7.07
N GLY A 72 -14.77 -18.45 7.15
CA GLY A 72 -13.66 -17.94 7.95
C GLY A 72 -13.73 -18.25 9.45
N ILE A 73 -14.73 -19.01 9.92
CA ILE A 73 -14.83 -19.47 11.31
C ILE A 73 -14.43 -20.95 11.40
N GLY A 74 -13.19 -21.20 11.85
CA GLY A 74 -12.71 -22.53 12.17
C GLY A 74 -12.77 -22.81 13.68
N LYS A 75 -12.39 -24.03 14.09
CA LYS A 75 -12.41 -24.55 15.46
C LYS A 75 -11.83 -23.56 16.49
N LYS A 76 -10.66 -22.97 16.21
CA LYS A 76 -9.99 -22.01 17.12
C LYS A 76 -10.80 -20.72 17.32
N LYS A 77 -11.50 -20.24 16.28
CA LYS A 77 -12.37 -19.08 16.37
C LYS A 77 -13.69 -19.36 17.09
N LEU A 78 -14.18 -20.61 17.01
CA LEU A 78 -15.32 -21.08 17.83
C LEU A 78 -14.96 -21.11 19.31
N GLN A 79 -13.74 -21.51 19.66
CA GLN A 79 -13.24 -21.40 21.04
C GLN A 79 -13.21 -19.94 21.52
N GLY A 80 -12.76 -19.01 20.65
CA GLY A 80 -12.83 -17.57 20.94
C GLY A 80 -14.27 -17.07 21.15
N LEU A 81 -15.22 -17.56 20.37
CA LEU A 81 -16.66 -17.25 20.58
C LEU A 81 -17.13 -17.71 21.95
N LEU A 82 -16.85 -18.95 22.33
CA LEU A 82 -17.25 -19.48 23.64
C LEU A 82 -16.68 -18.68 24.80
N MET A 83 -15.42 -18.23 24.68
CA MET A 83 -14.78 -17.37 25.67
C MET A 83 -15.52 -16.01 25.81
N LEU A 84 -15.98 -15.41 24.70
CA LEU A 84 -16.79 -14.18 24.76
C LEU A 84 -18.15 -14.43 25.43
N LEU A 85 -18.79 -15.54 25.13
CA LEU A 85 -20.08 -15.91 25.77
C LEU A 85 -19.90 -16.23 27.26
N GLU A 86 -18.79 -16.86 27.67
CA GLU A 86 -18.47 -17.07 29.09
C GLU A 86 -18.31 -15.75 29.85
N ARG A 87 -17.64 -14.77 29.24
CA ARG A 87 -17.55 -13.41 29.84
C ARG A 87 -18.92 -12.74 29.90
N ALA A 88 -19.73 -12.89 28.87
CA ALA A 88 -21.10 -12.37 28.89
C ALA A 88 -21.92 -12.99 30.04
N ALA A 89 -21.77 -14.30 30.28
CA ALA A 89 -22.41 -15.00 31.37
C ALA A 89 -21.89 -14.63 32.77
N GLN A 90 -20.65 -14.10 32.85
CA GLN A 90 -20.03 -13.61 34.08
C GLN A 90 -20.29 -12.10 34.32
N THR A 91 -20.83 -11.40 33.32
CA THR A 91 -21.13 -9.97 33.43
C THR A 91 -22.41 -9.77 34.21
N ASP A 92 -22.35 -9.01 35.30
CA ASP A 92 -23.55 -8.63 36.06
C ASP A 92 -24.31 -7.53 35.30
N PRO A 93 -25.54 -7.82 34.81
CA PRO A 93 -26.34 -6.84 34.07
C PRO A 93 -26.71 -5.58 34.87
N THR A 94 -26.65 -5.66 36.19
CA THR A 94 -27.02 -4.53 37.08
C THR A 94 -25.87 -3.55 37.28
N SER A 95 -24.64 -3.94 36.95
CA SER A 95 -23.42 -3.12 37.09
C SER A 95 -23.06 -2.31 35.86
N LEU A 96 -23.89 -2.32 34.80
CA LEU A 96 -23.65 -1.55 33.59
C LEU A 96 -23.83 -0.05 33.87
N PRO A 97 -22.77 0.77 33.65
CA PRO A 97 -22.95 2.22 33.65
C PRO A 97 -23.89 2.59 32.50
N ALA A 98 -24.92 3.41 32.81
CA ALA A 98 -25.80 4.01 31.82
C ALA A 98 -24.91 4.72 30.76
N GLU A 99 -25.09 4.31 29.51
CA GLU A 99 -24.56 4.90 28.27
C GLU A 99 -23.53 6.04 28.45
N THR A 100 -22.28 5.71 28.47
CA THR A 100 -21.20 6.64 28.09
C THR A 100 -20.62 6.13 26.79
N THR A 101 -21.11 6.71 25.73
CA THR A 101 -20.44 6.83 24.43
C THR A 101 -19.05 7.40 24.69
N ASP A 102 -18.00 6.80 24.08
CA ASP A 102 -16.61 7.24 24.12
C ASP A 102 -15.83 6.98 25.43
N GLN A 103 -15.37 5.75 25.56
CA GLN A 103 -14.07 5.51 26.18
C GLN A 103 -13.25 4.60 25.29
N THR A 104 -12.59 5.21 24.33
CA THR A 104 -11.34 4.71 23.75
C THR A 104 -10.34 4.65 24.92
N PRO A 105 -9.67 3.52 25.18
CA PRO A 105 -8.58 3.53 26.15
C PRO A 105 -7.49 4.45 25.60
N VAL A 106 -7.28 5.54 26.34
CA VAL A 106 -6.20 6.48 26.11
C VAL A 106 -4.90 5.67 26.24
N ALA A 107 -4.30 5.38 25.10
CA ALA A 107 -2.92 4.92 25.04
C ALA A 107 -2.08 6.03 25.69
N GLN A 108 -1.53 5.75 26.87
CA GLN A 108 -0.57 6.61 27.51
C GLN A 108 0.56 6.88 26.49
N GLN A 109 0.62 8.11 26.03
CA GLN A 109 1.73 8.65 25.26
C GLN A 109 2.98 8.54 26.13
N ARG A 110 3.73 7.46 25.94
CA ARG A 110 5.14 7.47 26.27
C ARG A 110 5.84 8.23 25.14
N GLU A 111 6.38 9.38 25.48
CA GLU A 111 7.34 10.10 24.65
C GLU A 111 8.51 9.15 24.39
N SER A 112 8.52 8.56 23.19
CA SER A 112 9.61 7.74 22.69
C SER A 112 10.28 8.46 21.55
N THR A 113 11.58 8.52 21.64
CA THR A 113 12.56 9.04 20.68
C THR A 113 12.31 8.59 19.24
N PRO A 114 12.67 9.39 18.19
CA PRO A 114 12.21 9.25 16.80
C PRO A 114 12.74 8.02 16.03
N SER A 115 13.19 6.96 16.69
CA SER A 115 13.86 5.81 16.02
C SER A 115 13.11 4.48 16.01
N GLU A 116 11.93 4.36 16.62
CA GLU A 116 11.23 3.06 16.74
C GLU A 116 9.72 3.15 16.49
N TYR A 117 9.31 3.46 15.26
CA TYR A 117 7.89 3.38 14.88
C TYR A 117 7.55 2.05 14.18
N LEU A 118 8.03 0.95 14.67
CA LEU A 118 7.49 -0.35 14.27
C LEU A 118 6.47 -0.77 15.33
N ILE A 119 5.18 -0.76 14.93
CA ILE A 119 4.10 -1.34 15.75
C ILE A 119 4.45 -2.82 15.96
N ARG A 120 4.59 -3.24 17.21
CA ARG A 120 4.80 -4.64 17.53
C ARG A 120 3.45 -5.36 17.46
N TRP A 121 3.43 -6.54 16.89
CA TRP A 121 2.19 -7.32 16.78
C TRP A 121 1.57 -7.63 18.16
N GLN A 122 2.40 -7.72 19.23
CA GLN A 122 1.96 -7.93 20.60
C GLN A 122 1.10 -6.77 21.14
N ASP A 123 1.34 -5.56 20.65
CA ASP A 123 0.65 -4.34 21.07
C ASP A 123 -0.67 -4.13 20.34
N VAL A 124 -0.98 -4.95 19.33
CA VAL A 124 -2.20 -4.87 18.52
C VAL A 124 -3.15 -5.98 18.93
N SER A 125 -4.31 -5.62 19.49
CA SER A 125 -5.37 -6.59 19.78
C SER A 125 -6.14 -6.99 18.50
N GLU A 126 -6.79 -8.15 18.53
CA GLU A 126 -7.66 -8.59 17.42
C GLU A 126 -8.81 -7.59 17.15
N LEU A 127 -9.28 -6.92 18.19
CA LEU A 127 -10.31 -5.88 18.07
C LEU A 127 -9.76 -4.67 17.30
N MET A 128 -8.61 -4.14 17.68
CA MET A 128 -7.95 -3.04 16.97
C MET A 128 -7.71 -3.40 15.51
N TRP A 129 -7.22 -4.62 15.26
CA TRP A 129 -7.01 -5.09 13.90
C TRP A 129 -8.31 -5.20 13.10
N ALA A 130 -9.40 -5.68 13.71
CA ALA A 130 -10.72 -5.70 13.08
C ALA A 130 -11.22 -4.29 12.72
N GLU A 131 -11.03 -3.30 13.58
CA GLU A 131 -11.37 -1.89 13.31
C GLU A 131 -10.55 -1.31 12.17
N TRP A 132 -9.24 -1.61 12.11
CA TRP A 132 -8.38 -1.18 11.00
C TRP A 132 -8.82 -1.78 9.67
N CYS A 133 -9.13 -3.08 9.67
CA CYS A 133 -9.67 -3.76 8.48
C CYS A 133 -11.03 -3.18 8.06
N ALA A 134 -11.91 -2.86 9.02
CA ALA A 134 -13.20 -2.22 8.75
C ALA A 134 -13.01 -0.84 8.11
N THR A 135 -12.00 -0.08 8.54
CA THR A 135 -11.66 1.22 7.92
C THR A 135 -11.26 1.05 6.46
N VAL A 136 -10.39 0.08 6.14
CA VAL A 136 -10.00 -0.21 4.76
C VAL A 136 -11.22 -0.57 3.90
N ARG A 137 -12.14 -1.40 4.42
CA ARG A 137 -13.38 -1.76 3.71
C ARG A 137 -14.30 -0.54 3.53
N LYS A 138 -14.52 0.24 4.58
CA LYS A 138 -15.36 1.45 4.56
C LYS A 138 -14.94 2.41 3.45
N HIS A 139 -13.64 2.55 3.25
CA HIS A 139 -13.07 3.51 2.27
C HIS A 139 -12.76 2.92 0.90
N GLY A 140 -13.10 1.65 0.64
CA GLY A 140 -12.89 1.01 -0.67
C GLY A 140 -11.42 0.87 -1.08
N LEU A 141 -10.52 0.64 -0.12
CA LEU A 141 -9.07 0.57 -0.36
C LEU A 141 -8.55 -0.85 -0.60
N GLN A 142 -9.44 -1.84 -0.78
CA GLN A 142 -9.09 -3.25 -0.88
C GLN A 142 -8.08 -3.54 -2.00
N ASP A 143 -8.26 -2.89 -3.15
CA ASP A 143 -7.43 -3.11 -4.35
C ASP A 143 -6.13 -2.30 -4.35
N VAL A 144 -5.91 -1.46 -3.33
CA VAL A 144 -4.72 -0.62 -3.24
C VAL A 144 -3.54 -1.46 -2.74
N PRO A 145 -2.41 -1.48 -3.47
CA PRO A 145 -1.22 -2.18 -3.02
C PRO A 145 -0.66 -1.59 -1.72
N LEU A 146 -0.26 -2.46 -0.79
CA LEU A 146 0.26 -2.09 0.52
C LEU A 146 1.42 -1.09 0.42
N GLY A 147 2.36 -1.34 -0.49
CA GLY A 147 3.53 -0.47 -0.68
C GLY A 147 3.19 0.94 -1.15
N ARG A 148 2.05 1.16 -1.80
CA ARG A 148 1.65 2.50 -2.24
C ARG A 148 1.39 3.44 -1.07
N LEU A 149 0.85 2.90 0.03
CA LEU A 149 0.44 3.65 1.22
C LEU A 149 1.45 3.55 2.37
N ALA A 150 2.48 2.71 2.23
CA ALA A 150 3.52 2.55 3.23
C ALA A 150 4.28 3.88 3.48
N PRO A 151 4.65 4.21 4.72
CA PRO A 151 5.42 5.41 5.02
C PRO A 151 6.78 5.42 4.31
N ALA A 152 7.45 4.26 4.27
CA ALA A 152 8.76 4.09 3.65
C ALA A 152 8.94 2.64 3.15
N LEU A 153 9.27 2.46 1.87
CA LEU A 153 9.45 1.13 1.28
C LEU A 153 10.75 0.46 1.68
N ASN A 154 11.79 1.21 2.05
CA ASN A 154 13.07 0.65 2.53
C ASN A 154 12.92 -0.19 3.81
N ARG A 155 11.86 0.03 4.60
CA ARG A 155 11.53 -0.75 5.80
C ARG A 155 10.67 -1.97 5.49
N MET A 156 10.07 -2.03 4.31
CA MET A 156 9.14 -3.08 3.90
C MET A 156 9.81 -4.05 2.93
N THR A 157 9.58 -5.34 3.10
CA THR A 157 10.08 -6.36 2.15
C THR A 157 9.35 -6.26 0.83
N ARG A 158 10.07 -6.41 -0.29
CA ARG A 158 9.54 -6.30 -1.67
C ARG A 158 8.32 -7.17 -1.93
N VAL A 159 8.24 -8.33 -1.31
CA VAL A 159 7.12 -9.26 -1.46
C VAL A 159 5.78 -8.61 -1.09
N LEU A 160 5.78 -7.69 -0.11
CA LEU A 160 4.57 -7.00 0.35
C LEU A 160 4.16 -5.81 -0.52
N TRP A 161 5.05 -5.28 -1.34
CA TRP A 161 4.81 -4.01 -2.03
C TRP A 161 3.58 -4.01 -2.93
N ASN A 162 3.37 -5.10 -3.65
CA ASN A 162 2.29 -5.23 -4.63
C ASN A 162 1.08 -6.01 -4.11
N ILE A 163 1.08 -6.44 -2.85
CA ILE A 163 -0.04 -7.18 -2.28
C ILE A 163 -1.17 -6.19 -1.97
N PRO A 164 -2.39 -6.42 -2.49
CA PRO A 164 -3.54 -5.58 -2.18
C PRO A 164 -3.90 -5.66 -0.71
N LEU A 165 -4.37 -4.56 -0.11
CA LEU A 165 -4.84 -4.54 1.27
C LEU A 165 -5.96 -5.56 1.52
N GLY A 166 -6.74 -5.87 0.49
CA GLY A 166 -7.85 -6.82 0.55
C GLY A 166 -7.46 -8.22 1.00
N GLU A 167 -6.25 -8.70 0.65
CA GLU A 167 -5.79 -10.03 1.01
C GLU A 167 -5.67 -10.27 2.53
N PHE A 168 -5.52 -9.19 3.30
CA PHE A 168 -5.33 -9.27 4.75
C PHE A 168 -6.62 -9.11 5.55
N LEU A 169 -7.71 -8.66 4.93
CA LEU A 169 -8.92 -8.24 5.64
C LEU A 169 -9.63 -9.37 6.39
N ASP A 170 -9.54 -10.60 5.89
CA ASP A 170 -10.20 -11.77 6.48
C ASP A 170 -9.29 -12.59 7.39
N MET A 171 -8.01 -12.18 7.52
CA MET A 171 -7.03 -12.84 8.38
C MET A 171 -7.03 -12.25 9.78
N THR A 172 -6.87 -13.06 10.81
CA THR A 172 -6.57 -12.62 12.16
C THR A 172 -5.07 -12.33 12.32
N ILE A 173 -4.66 -11.59 13.36
CA ILE A 173 -3.24 -11.38 13.66
C ILE A 173 -2.52 -12.71 13.84
N GLU A 174 -3.18 -13.69 14.46
CA GLU A 174 -2.59 -15.01 14.68
C GLU A 174 -2.48 -15.80 13.36
N ASP A 175 -3.46 -15.70 12.44
CA ASP A 175 -3.36 -16.27 11.11
C ASP A 175 -2.15 -15.69 10.35
N LEU A 176 -1.98 -14.36 10.40
CA LEU A 176 -0.84 -13.66 9.81
C LEU A 176 0.50 -14.12 10.40
N ARG A 177 0.54 -14.41 11.70
CA ARG A 177 1.74 -14.86 12.39
C ARG A 177 2.08 -16.33 12.07
N GLU A 178 1.07 -17.19 11.93
CA GLU A 178 1.25 -18.62 11.59
C GLU A 178 1.65 -18.81 10.12
N GLU A 179 1.40 -17.82 9.28
CA GLU A 179 1.81 -17.86 7.88
C GLU A 179 3.34 -17.84 7.78
N ARG A 180 3.95 -18.93 7.30
CA ARG A 180 5.42 -19.12 7.24
C ARG A 180 6.18 -18.00 6.50
N SER A 181 5.46 -17.27 5.65
CA SER A 181 6.01 -16.16 4.87
C SER A 181 6.13 -14.85 5.65
N TYR A 182 5.45 -14.70 6.81
CA TYR A 182 5.40 -13.45 7.58
C TYR A 182 6.25 -13.52 8.85
N GLY A 183 7.53 -13.14 8.74
CA GLY A 183 8.38 -12.89 9.91
C GLY A 183 8.00 -11.55 10.58
N GLU A 184 8.48 -11.31 11.81
CA GLU A 184 8.13 -10.12 12.62
C GLU A 184 8.24 -8.78 11.87
N ARG A 185 9.28 -8.59 11.05
CA ARG A 185 9.44 -7.36 10.26
C ARG A 185 8.34 -7.15 9.24
N ARG A 186 7.87 -8.21 8.58
CA ARG A 186 6.79 -8.12 7.60
C ARG A 186 5.47 -7.82 8.28
N LEU A 187 5.21 -8.50 9.39
CA LEU A 187 4.00 -8.30 10.18
C LEU A 187 3.95 -6.87 10.74
N SER A 188 5.05 -6.38 11.33
CA SER A 188 5.11 -5.00 11.83
C SER A 188 4.90 -3.96 10.74
N ALA A 189 5.50 -4.14 9.56
CA ALA A 189 5.31 -3.22 8.43
C ALA A 189 3.86 -3.22 7.92
N LEU A 190 3.20 -4.38 7.88
CA LEU A 190 1.78 -4.51 7.56
C LEU A 190 0.91 -3.75 8.57
N LEU A 191 1.12 -4.01 9.86
CA LEU A 191 0.37 -3.38 10.94
C LEU A 191 0.56 -1.86 10.97
N GLU A 192 1.76 -1.37 10.65
CA GLU A 192 2.05 0.06 10.56
C GLU A 192 1.21 0.73 9.47
N VAL A 193 1.07 0.12 8.29
CA VAL A 193 0.24 0.67 7.21
C VAL A 193 -1.24 0.71 7.62
N PHE A 194 -1.77 -0.40 8.14
CA PHE A 194 -3.18 -0.45 8.55
C PHE A 194 -3.49 0.49 9.71
N GLY A 195 -2.61 0.57 10.72
CA GLY A 195 -2.75 1.49 11.85
C GLY A 195 -2.74 2.96 11.41
N LEU A 196 -1.82 3.34 10.52
CA LEU A 196 -1.77 4.68 9.93
C LEU A 196 -3.03 5.01 9.14
N LEU A 197 -3.49 4.10 8.29
CA LEU A 197 -4.73 4.30 7.53
C LEU A 197 -5.92 4.50 8.47
N HIS A 198 -6.04 3.68 9.50
CA HIS A 198 -7.10 3.85 10.49
C HIS A 198 -7.00 5.21 11.20
N GLN A 199 -5.82 5.58 11.66
CA GLN A 199 -5.61 6.86 12.35
C GLN A 199 -6.01 8.07 11.48
N ILE A 200 -5.69 8.04 10.19
CA ILE A 200 -5.99 9.13 9.25
C ILE A 200 -7.48 9.13 8.88
N LEU A 201 -8.10 7.96 8.68
CA LEU A 201 -9.39 7.82 8.01
C LEU A 201 -10.57 7.52 8.93
N LYS A 202 -10.35 7.20 10.21
CA LYS A 202 -11.42 6.82 11.15
C LYS A 202 -12.57 7.82 11.21
N ASN A 203 -12.27 9.13 11.09
CA ASN A 203 -13.24 10.23 11.16
C ASN A 203 -13.52 10.88 9.80
N VAL A 204 -13.07 10.27 8.70
CA VAL A 204 -13.25 10.80 7.34
C VAL A 204 -14.40 10.07 6.67
N GLU A 205 -15.23 10.81 5.91
CA GLU A 205 -16.25 10.17 5.07
C GLU A 205 -15.64 9.54 3.82
N PRO A 206 -16.18 8.39 3.33
CA PRO A 206 -15.69 7.71 2.15
C PRO A 206 -15.76 8.59 0.89
N GLN A 207 -14.68 8.63 0.11
CA GLN A 207 -14.58 9.37 -1.14
C GLN A 207 -14.07 8.43 -2.25
N SER A 208 -14.68 8.49 -3.43
CA SER A 208 -14.38 7.59 -4.55
C SER A 208 -12.95 7.74 -5.11
N TYR A 209 -12.27 8.84 -4.84
CA TYR A 209 -10.90 9.12 -5.30
C TYR A 209 -9.85 9.08 -4.17
N LEU A 210 -10.21 8.62 -2.99
CA LEU A 210 -9.36 8.65 -1.80
C LEU A 210 -8.00 7.94 -2.03
N ALA A 211 -7.98 6.84 -2.76
CA ALA A 211 -6.73 6.13 -3.08
C ALA A 211 -5.72 6.99 -3.86
N LEU A 212 -6.21 7.98 -4.63
CA LEU A 212 -5.36 8.94 -5.33
C LEU A 212 -4.85 10.03 -4.38
N GLU A 213 -5.68 10.49 -3.46
CA GLU A 213 -5.32 11.51 -2.47
C GLU A 213 -4.32 11.00 -1.43
N LEU A 214 -4.36 9.70 -1.13
CA LEU A 214 -3.40 9.05 -0.23
C LEU A 214 -2.04 8.77 -0.89
N ALA A 215 -1.86 9.10 -2.18
CA ALA A 215 -0.54 9.03 -2.83
C ALA A 215 0.47 9.95 -2.11
N PRO A 216 1.77 9.61 -2.12
CA PRO A 216 2.78 10.47 -1.50
C PRO A 216 2.68 11.91 -2.01
N ARG A 217 2.61 12.89 -1.10
CA ARG A 217 2.39 14.32 -1.45
C ARG A 217 3.33 14.85 -2.54
N ARG A 218 4.60 14.39 -2.53
CA ARG A 218 5.58 14.78 -3.54
C ARG A 218 5.20 14.28 -4.92
N ILE A 219 4.70 13.05 -5.02
CA ILE A 219 4.23 12.47 -6.28
C ILE A 219 3.01 13.21 -6.78
N ALA A 220 2.04 13.49 -5.91
CA ALA A 220 0.86 14.27 -6.26
C ALA A 220 1.23 15.68 -6.76
N ALA A 221 2.18 16.35 -6.10
CA ALA A 221 2.67 17.67 -6.50
C ALA A 221 3.37 17.64 -7.88
N MET A 222 4.23 16.64 -8.13
CA MET A 222 4.88 16.46 -9.44
C MET A 222 3.84 16.24 -10.55
N GLN A 223 2.87 15.38 -10.29
CA GLN A 223 1.79 15.06 -11.23
C GLN A 223 0.97 16.32 -11.58
N GLN A 224 0.57 17.08 -10.56
CA GLN A 224 -0.16 18.31 -10.74
C GLN A 224 0.66 19.36 -11.52
N TRP A 225 1.93 19.53 -11.20
CA TRP A 225 2.82 20.43 -11.91
C TRP A 225 2.97 20.07 -13.40
N ILE A 226 3.12 18.79 -13.74
CA ILE A 226 3.20 18.32 -15.13
C ILE A 226 1.91 18.68 -15.89
N LEU A 227 0.74 18.41 -15.28
CA LEU A 227 -0.54 18.74 -15.90
C LEU A 227 -0.71 20.24 -16.10
N GLN A 228 -0.37 21.06 -15.12
CA GLN A 228 -0.41 22.53 -15.23
C GLN A 228 0.54 23.06 -16.31
N THR A 229 1.75 22.50 -16.40
CA THR A 229 2.73 22.86 -17.43
C THR A 229 2.17 22.57 -18.83
N TRP A 230 1.63 21.38 -19.02
CA TRP A 230 1.01 20.99 -20.29
C TRP A 230 -0.22 21.86 -20.64
N GLN A 231 -1.11 22.09 -19.69
CA GLN A 231 -2.32 22.91 -19.87
C GLN A 231 -2.01 24.38 -20.15
N SER A 232 -0.98 24.93 -19.52
CA SER A 232 -0.58 26.33 -19.72
C SER A 232 0.09 26.57 -21.07
N GLY A 233 0.61 25.55 -21.74
CA GLY A 233 1.43 25.68 -22.95
C GLY A 233 2.75 26.40 -22.73
N LYS A 234 3.15 26.65 -21.48
CA LYS A 234 4.43 27.31 -21.14
C LYS A 234 5.51 26.25 -20.96
N VAL A 235 6.58 26.34 -21.77
CA VAL A 235 7.74 25.46 -21.62
C VAL A 235 8.43 25.77 -20.29
N PRO A 236 8.66 24.77 -19.43
CA PRO A 236 9.34 24.98 -18.15
C PRO A 236 10.82 25.29 -18.36
N THR A 237 11.43 26.03 -17.46
CA THR A 237 12.86 26.25 -17.41
C THR A 237 13.60 25.05 -16.83
N GLU A 238 14.92 24.99 -16.99
CA GLU A 238 15.77 23.95 -16.39
C GLU A 238 15.63 23.94 -14.85
N ASP A 239 15.61 25.13 -14.24
CA ASP A 239 15.44 25.26 -12.80
C ASP A 239 14.05 24.78 -12.35
N GLU A 240 12.99 25.10 -13.10
CA GLU A 240 11.64 24.58 -12.81
C GLU A 240 11.58 23.05 -12.90
N ILE A 241 12.23 22.43 -13.91
CA ILE A 241 12.33 20.96 -14.03
C ILE A 241 13.09 20.38 -12.83
N LYS A 242 14.21 21.00 -12.46
CA LYS A 242 15.01 20.56 -11.32
C LYS A 242 14.23 20.66 -10.01
N GLU A 243 13.62 21.79 -9.71
CA GLU A 243 12.92 22.04 -8.44
C GLU A 243 11.58 21.30 -8.33
N LYS A 244 10.81 21.20 -9.41
CA LYS A 244 9.45 20.66 -9.38
C LYS A 244 9.37 19.19 -9.74
N PHE A 245 10.41 18.62 -10.33
CA PHE A 245 10.44 17.22 -10.73
C PHE A 245 11.64 16.45 -10.16
N ILE A 246 12.88 16.88 -10.45
CA ILE A 246 14.08 16.11 -10.10
C ILE A 246 14.28 16.02 -8.59
N LEU A 247 14.26 17.14 -7.88
CA LEU A 247 14.48 17.16 -6.43
C LEU A 247 13.38 16.45 -5.65
N PRO A 248 12.07 16.65 -5.93
CA PRO A 248 11.01 15.88 -5.29
C PRO A 248 11.10 14.36 -5.53
N LEU A 249 11.52 13.95 -6.73
CA LEU A 249 11.73 12.54 -7.07
C LEU A 249 12.90 11.95 -6.25
N LEU A 250 13.98 12.68 -6.10
CA LEU A 250 15.12 12.30 -5.28
C LEU A 250 14.77 12.23 -3.79
N GLU A 251 14.00 13.18 -3.27
CA GLU A 251 13.52 13.15 -1.90
C GLU A 251 12.59 11.96 -1.63
N GLN A 252 11.76 11.57 -2.60
CA GLN A 252 10.98 10.33 -2.47
C GLN A 252 11.92 9.10 -2.44
N THR A 253 12.97 9.13 -3.24
CA THR A 253 13.99 8.07 -3.24
C THR A 253 14.67 7.92 -1.90
N ARG A 254 14.96 9.03 -1.20
CA ARG A 254 15.56 9.00 0.16
C ARG A 254 14.69 8.28 1.20
N LEU A 255 13.37 8.32 1.03
CA LEU A 255 12.44 7.59 1.91
C LEU A 255 12.39 6.09 1.58
N ASP A 256 12.52 5.75 0.31
CA ASP A 256 12.16 4.42 -0.21
C ASP A 256 13.37 3.54 -0.54
N ALA A 257 14.57 4.10 -0.68
CA ALA A 257 15.78 3.40 -1.06
C ALA A 257 16.90 3.53 0.00
N SER A 258 17.98 2.77 -0.19
CA SER A 258 19.16 2.88 0.66
C SER A 258 19.92 4.18 0.40
N GLU A 259 20.61 4.71 1.41
CA GLU A 259 21.44 5.90 1.29
C GLU A 259 22.48 5.79 0.16
N GLN A 260 23.13 4.63 0.04
CA GLN A 260 24.05 4.35 -1.06
C GLN A 260 23.41 4.51 -2.44
N THR A 261 22.17 4.05 -2.59
CA THR A 261 21.43 4.19 -3.86
C THR A 261 21.09 5.65 -4.13
N VAL A 262 20.70 6.40 -3.11
CA VAL A 262 20.43 7.85 -3.22
C VAL A 262 21.68 8.59 -3.68
N MET A 263 22.83 8.37 -3.04
CA MET A 263 24.09 9.00 -3.42
C MET A 263 24.51 8.68 -4.87
N MET A 264 24.27 7.44 -5.32
CA MET A 264 24.55 7.06 -6.73
C MET A 264 23.64 7.82 -7.70
N VAL A 265 22.36 7.98 -7.36
CA VAL A 265 21.41 8.74 -8.21
C VAL A 265 21.79 10.22 -8.24
N GLU A 266 22.12 10.83 -7.10
CA GLU A 266 22.56 12.23 -7.03
C GLU A 266 23.78 12.49 -7.94
N GLN A 267 24.78 11.61 -7.87
CA GLN A 267 25.96 11.72 -8.74
C GLN A 267 25.61 11.47 -10.22
N ARG A 268 24.75 10.49 -10.50
CA ARG A 268 24.30 10.19 -11.86
C ARG A 268 23.55 11.35 -12.50
N LEU A 269 22.67 12.00 -11.73
CA LEU A 269 21.90 13.15 -12.19
C LEU A 269 22.69 14.46 -12.19
N GLY A 270 23.87 14.50 -11.58
CA GLY A 270 24.66 15.72 -11.49
C GLY A 270 24.03 16.78 -10.59
N ILE A 271 23.43 16.38 -9.44
CA ILE A 271 22.75 17.32 -8.53
C ILE A 271 23.74 18.33 -7.92
N ASN A 272 24.92 17.82 -7.51
CA ASN A 272 25.94 18.61 -6.80
C ASN A 272 27.22 18.81 -7.65
N GLY A 273 27.15 18.56 -8.96
CA GLY A 273 28.30 18.66 -9.88
C GLY A 273 27.94 18.10 -11.26
N PRO A 274 28.92 17.82 -12.13
CA PRO A 274 28.64 17.25 -13.45
C PRO A 274 28.09 15.82 -13.32
N PRO A 275 27.20 15.38 -14.25
CA PRO A 275 26.68 14.02 -14.27
C PRO A 275 27.78 12.98 -14.39
N VAL A 276 27.71 11.92 -13.59
CA VAL A 276 28.71 10.86 -13.52
C VAL A 276 28.27 9.63 -14.33
N SER A 277 29.15 9.07 -15.15
CA SER A 277 28.85 7.86 -15.92
C SER A 277 28.74 6.62 -15.03
N VAL A 278 27.99 5.58 -15.46
CA VAL A 278 27.85 4.30 -14.74
C VAL A 278 29.23 3.64 -14.50
N ARG A 279 30.20 3.84 -15.41
CA ARG A 279 31.56 3.34 -15.23
C ARG A 279 32.31 4.03 -14.08
N GLN A 280 32.14 5.33 -13.94
CA GLN A 280 32.71 6.11 -12.84
C GLN A 280 32.03 5.78 -11.52
N LEU A 281 30.69 5.66 -11.49
CA LEU A 281 29.95 5.17 -10.32
C LEU A 281 30.46 3.81 -9.85
N GLY A 282 30.69 2.87 -10.77
CA GLY A 282 31.27 1.57 -10.43
C GLY A 282 32.61 1.67 -9.71
N ARG A 283 33.46 2.61 -10.11
CA ARG A 283 34.75 2.85 -9.44
C ARG A 283 34.57 3.52 -8.06
N SER A 284 33.70 4.56 -7.99
CA SER A 284 33.49 5.32 -6.75
C SER A 284 32.85 4.48 -5.64
N PHE A 285 31.92 3.59 -5.98
CA PHE A 285 31.20 2.75 -5.03
C PHE A 285 31.71 1.32 -4.93
N ASN A 286 32.80 0.99 -5.63
CA ASN A 286 33.36 -0.37 -5.74
C ASN A 286 32.33 -1.43 -6.13
N LEU A 287 31.51 -1.11 -7.13
CA LEU A 287 30.42 -1.96 -7.62
C LEU A 287 30.63 -2.31 -9.10
N THR A 288 30.12 -3.47 -9.50
CA THR A 288 30.06 -3.82 -10.93
C THR A 288 28.98 -3.01 -11.63
N ARG A 289 29.11 -2.78 -12.93
CA ARG A 289 28.07 -2.11 -13.73
C ARG A 289 26.73 -2.84 -13.62
N ALA A 290 26.76 -4.18 -13.65
CA ALA A 290 25.55 -4.99 -13.48
C ALA A 290 24.85 -4.71 -12.16
N ARG A 291 25.60 -4.55 -11.05
CA ARG A 291 25.00 -4.23 -9.74
C ARG A 291 24.38 -2.83 -9.72
N ILE A 292 24.99 -1.85 -10.37
CA ILE A 292 24.43 -0.50 -10.48
C ILE A 292 23.10 -0.53 -11.25
N TYR A 293 23.05 -1.25 -12.38
CA TYR A 293 21.79 -1.41 -13.12
C TYR A 293 20.72 -2.14 -12.31
N GLN A 294 21.08 -3.16 -11.52
CA GLN A 294 20.15 -3.80 -10.60
C GLN A 294 19.56 -2.80 -9.57
N LEU A 295 20.39 -1.91 -9.02
CA LEU A 295 19.91 -0.87 -8.11
C LEU A 295 18.97 0.13 -8.79
N PHE A 296 19.25 0.49 -10.05
CA PHE A 296 18.34 1.33 -10.84
C PHE A 296 17.05 0.59 -11.20
N ASP A 297 17.08 -0.72 -11.43
CA ASP A 297 15.87 -1.54 -11.60
C ASP A 297 15.04 -1.60 -10.31
N GLU A 298 15.71 -1.64 -9.15
CA GLU A 298 15.05 -1.52 -7.86
C GLU A 298 14.31 -0.19 -7.70
N LEU A 299 14.93 0.91 -8.11
CA LEU A 299 14.28 2.23 -8.10
C LEU A 299 13.08 2.30 -9.05
N ALA A 300 13.21 1.71 -10.24
CA ALA A 300 12.10 1.64 -11.19
C ALA A 300 10.91 0.84 -10.65
N GLU A 301 11.17 -0.21 -9.86
CA GLU A 301 10.10 -0.96 -9.17
C GLU A 301 9.46 -0.14 -8.04
N ILE A 302 10.26 0.55 -7.24
CA ILE A 302 9.77 1.49 -6.23
C ILE A 302 8.81 2.49 -6.89
N MET A 303 9.22 3.11 -7.99
CA MET A 303 8.37 4.09 -8.69
C MET A 303 7.12 3.46 -9.30
N ARG A 304 7.17 2.24 -9.80
CA ARG A 304 5.96 1.53 -10.26
C ARG A 304 4.91 1.38 -9.18
N VAL A 305 5.32 1.11 -7.93
CA VAL A 305 4.43 0.99 -6.79
C VAL A 305 3.92 2.37 -6.34
N ARG A 306 4.84 3.33 -6.17
CA ARG A 306 4.54 4.68 -5.67
C ARG A 306 3.77 5.54 -6.66
N TRP A 307 4.14 5.45 -7.92
CA TRP A 307 3.60 6.27 -9.01
C TRP A 307 3.32 5.42 -10.27
N PRO A 308 2.27 4.60 -10.28
CA PRO A 308 1.96 3.71 -11.42
C PRO A 308 1.85 4.44 -12.76
N LEU A 309 1.30 5.65 -12.75
CA LEU A 309 1.16 6.51 -13.93
C LEU A 309 2.39 7.38 -14.23
N GLY A 310 3.45 7.28 -13.42
CA GLY A 310 4.62 8.15 -13.52
C GLY A 310 5.27 8.15 -14.88
N ARG A 311 5.32 6.99 -15.53
CA ARG A 311 5.85 6.88 -16.91
C ARG A 311 5.02 7.68 -17.91
N ALA A 312 3.69 7.61 -17.84
CA ALA A 312 2.80 8.35 -18.74
C ALA A 312 2.96 9.86 -18.56
N TYR A 313 3.01 10.33 -17.31
CA TYR A 313 3.21 11.75 -17.00
C TYR A 313 4.59 12.25 -17.43
N THR A 314 5.64 11.47 -17.21
CA THR A 314 6.99 11.88 -17.65
C THR A 314 7.13 11.89 -19.17
N GLN A 315 6.48 10.95 -19.87
CA GLN A 315 6.41 10.96 -21.33
C GLN A 315 5.62 12.17 -21.85
N LEU A 316 4.50 12.52 -21.22
CA LEU A 316 3.74 13.73 -21.56
C LEU A 316 4.61 14.97 -21.45
N LEU A 317 5.32 15.15 -20.33
CA LEU A 317 6.21 16.29 -20.12
C LEU A 317 7.33 16.34 -21.17
N GLN A 318 8.03 15.22 -21.38
CA GLN A 318 9.13 15.15 -22.34
C GLN A 318 8.65 15.44 -23.76
N SER A 319 7.53 14.82 -24.18
CA SER A 319 6.97 15.04 -25.51
C SER A 319 6.53 16.50 -25.72
N PHE A 320 5.94 17.12 -24.71
CA PHE A 320 5.55 18.52 -24.75
C PHE A 320 6.78 19.45 -24.93
N ILE A 321 7.85 19.24 -24.15
CA ILE A 321 9.06 20.06 -24.26
C ILE A 321 9.71 19.87 -25.64
N VAL A 322 9.82 18.65 -26.14
CA VAL A 322 10.40 18.35 -27.46
C VAL A 322 9.56 18.96 -28.58
N TYR A 323 8.22 18.86 -28.49
CA TYR A 323 7.33 19.48 -29.47
C TYR A 323 7.52 21.01 -29.52
N GLU A 324 7.56 21.67 -28.40
CA GLU A 324 7.75 23.12 -28.31
C GLU A 324 9.17 23.55 -28.74
N TYR A 325 10.19 22.74 -28.43
CA TYR A 325 11.55 22.95 -28.92
C TYR A 325 11.59 22.94 -30.46
N ASN A 326 10.99 21.94 -31.07
CA ASN A 326 10.95 21.82 -32.55
C ASN A 326 10.18 23.00 -33.19
N ARG A 327 9.14 23.49 -32.51
CA ARG A 327 8.32 24.64 -32.98
C ARG A 327 9.03 25.98 -32.84
N ARG A 328 9.79 26.19 -31.74
CA ARG A 328 10.40 27.51 -31.40
C ARG A 328 11.89 27.59 -31.79
N GLY A 329 12.54 26.48 -32.01
CA GLY A 329 13.99 26.37 -32.25
C GLY A 329 14.85 26.61 -31.00
N THR A 330 14.22 26.83 -29.84
CA THR A 330 14.90 27.06 -28.55
C THR A 330 14.13 26.38 -27.43
N GLY A 331 14.84 25.89 -26.41
CA GLY A 331 14.22 25.23 -25.24
C GLY A 331 15.25 24.94 -24.16
N PRO A 332 14.80 24.38 -23.02
CA PRO A 332 15.68 24.04 -21.91
C PRO A 332 16.56 22.84 -22.26
N ASP A 333 17.69 22.69 -21.58
CA ASP A 333 18.43 21.44 -21.57
C ASP A 333 17.63 20.39 -20.77
N ILE A 334 17.24 19.30 -21.42
CA ILE A 334 16.47 18.20 -20.81
C ILE A 334 17.34 16.99 -20.49
N SER A 335 18.67 17.11 -20.54
CA SER A 335 19.58 15.99 -20.26
C SER A 335 19.33 15.37 -18.90
N GLN A 336 19.17 16.19 -17.86
CA GLN A 336 18.87 15.74 -16.51
C GLN A 336 17.50 15.05 -16.41
N LEU A 337 16.47 15.60 -17.05
CA LEU A 337 15.14 15.00 -17.14
C LEU A 337 15.20 13.64 -17.83
N THR A 338 15.91 13.54 -18.97
CA THR A 338 16.06 12.29 -19.71
C THR A 338 16.76 11.22 -18.86
N MET A 339 17.85 11.59 -18.17
CA MET A 339 18.54 10.68 -17.25
C MET A 339 17.64 10.21 -16.10
N ALA A 340 16.83 11.11 -15.53
CA ALA A 340 15.88 10.74 -14.48
C ALA A 340 14.82 9.76 -15.01
N ILE A 341 14.28 9.99 -16.21
CA ILE A 341 13.32 9.08 -16.83
C ILE A 341 13.96 7.70 -17.06
N GLU A 342 15.19 7.63 -17.53
CA GLU A 342 15.93 6.36 -17.72
C GLU A 342 16.15 5.61 -16.40
N ILE A 343 16.39 6.30 -15.30
CA ILE A 343 16.61 5.69 -13.98
C ILE A 343 15.28 5.18 -13.40
N TYR A 344 14.26 6.02 -13.37
CA TYR A 344 13.04 5.78 -12.62
C TYR A 344 11.91 5.14 -13.44
N PHE A 345 11.87 5.38 -14.76
CA PHE A 345 10.80 4.94 -15.66
C PHE A 345 11.35 4.30 -16.96
N PRO A 346 12.31 3.36 -16.88
CA PRO A 346 12.92 2.76 -18.07
C PRO A 346 11.88 2.08 -18.97
N LYS A 347 12.16 2.04 -20.28
CA LYS A 347 11.35 1.27 -21.23
C LYS A 347 11.42 -0.23 -20.92
N PRO A 348 10.31 -0.99 -21.07
CA PRO A 348 10.32 -2.43 -20.88
C PRO A 348 11.35 -3.09 -21.81
N GLY A 349 12.28 -3.88 -21.24
CA GLY A 349 13.28 -4.64 -22.00
C GLY A 349 14.56 -3.89 -22.36
N GLU A 350 14.60 -2.56 -22.32
CA GLU A 350 15.76 -1.76 -22.76
C GLU A 350 17.03 -2.07 -21.93
N ARG A 351 16.91 -2.18 -20.61
CA ARG A 351 18.06 -2.50 -19.73
C ARG A 351 18.52 -3.95 -19.81
N ARG A 352 17.63 -4.91 -20.09
CA ARG A 352 18.00 -6.32 -20.25
C ARG A 352 18.89 -6.53 -21.49
N GLN A 353 18.67 -5.77 -22.55
CA GLN A 353 19.49 -5.81 -23.76
C GLN A 353 20.88 -5.22 -23.53
N ILE A 354 21.02 -4.16 -22.73
CA ILE A 354 22.31 -3.53 -22.41
C ILE A 354 23.22 -4.47 -21.60
N VAL A 355 22.64 -5.27 -20.70
CA VAL A 355 23.38 -6.25 -19.88
C VAL A 355 23.73 -7.50 -20.70
N ALA A 356 22.89 -7.89 -21.65
CA ALA A 356 23.10 -9.06 -22.52
C ALA A 356 24.07 -8.79 -23.67
N ALA A 357 24.21 -7.56 -24.13
CA ALA A 357 25.17 -7.17 -25.16
C ALA A 357 26.58 -7.16 -24.57
N LYS A 358 27.29 -8.27 -24.75
CA LYS A 358 28.75 -8.36 -24.55
C LYS A 358 29.41 -7.40 -25.53
N GLY A 359 29.94 -6.30 -25.04
CA GLY A 359 30.81 -5.42 -25.80
C GLY A 359 30.13 -4.13 -26.28
N GLY A 360 30.50 -3.01 -25.68
CA GLY A 360 30.32 -1.66 -26.23
C GLY A 360 28.92 -1.12 -26.06
N LEU A 361 28.72 -0.34 -25.00
CA LEU A 361 27.66 0.67 -24.99
C LEU A 361 27.94 1.62 -26.17
N PRO A 362 26.93 2.01 -26.94
CA PRO A 362 27.05 3.22 -27.72
C PRO A 362 27.39 4.36 -26.74
N ASP A 363 28.49 5.02 -27.04
CA ASP A 363 28.90 6.22 -26.36
C ASP A 363 27.76 7.23 -26.56
N LEU A 364 27.04 7.57 -25.50
CA LEU A 364 26.01 8.60 -25.52
C LEU A 364 26.72 9.96 -25.54
N SER A 365 27.44 10.21 -26.59
CA SER A 365 27.82 11.56 -27.03
C SER A 365 26.58 12.24 -27.62
N PRO A 366 26.47 13.57 -27.58
CA PRO A 366 25.23 14.34 -27.83
C PRO A 366 24.72 14.35 -29.27
N GLY A 367 24.79 13.21 -29.97
CA GLY A 367 24.33 13.04 -31.36
C GLY A 367 22.89 12.55 -31.53
N PHE A 368 22.14 12.29 -30.46
CA PHE A 368 20.80 11.66 -30.54
C PHE A 368 19.68 12.60 -31.01
N ALA A 369 19.96 13.87 -31.25
CA ALA A 369 18.97 14.82 -31.76
C ALA A 369 18.69 14.64 -33.27
N THR A 370 19.49 13.86 -34.03
CA THR A 370 19.41 13.86 -35.50
C THR A 370 18.67 12.65 -36.11
N THR A 371 18.33 11.61 -35.34
CA THR A 371 17.78 10.36 -35.92
C THR A 371 16.25 10.21 -35.85
N MET A 372 15.53 11.20 -35.29
CA MET A 372 14.05 11.19 -35.26
C MET A 372 13.39 12.01 -36.38
N ALA A 373 14.15 12.48 -37.37
CA ALA A 373 13.62 13.31 -38.48
C ALA A 373 13.15 12.49 -39.69
N GLU A 374 13.31 11.16 -39.71
CA GLU A 374 13.04 10.37 -40.95
C GLU A 374 11.96 9.28 -40.86
N THR A 375 11.04 9.35 -39.91
CA THR A 375 9.83 8.50 -39.97
C THR A 375 8.57 9.32 -39.72
N SER A 376 8.25 10.19 -40.69
CA SER A 376 6.88 10.68 -40.86
C SER A 376 6.07 9.58 -41.59
N PRO A 377 5.00 9.05 -41.03
CA PRO A 377 4.03 8.31 -41.82
C PRO A 377 3.28 9.32 -42.67
N THR A 378 3.48 9.28 -43.97
CA THR A 378 2.64 9.91 -44.97
C THR A 378 1.21 9.40 -44.78
N ALA A 379 0.35 10.23 -44.24
CA ALA A 379 -1.07 10.00 -44.22
C ALA A 379 -1.56 10.07 -45.68
N HIS A 380 -1.86 8.93 -46.26
CA HIS A 380 -2.62 8.80 -47.47
C HIS A 380 -4.05 9.16 -47.13
N ILE A 381 -4.49 10.31 -47.58
CA ILE A 381 -5.90 10.70 -47.66
C ILE A 381 -6.43 10.05 -48.92
N PRO A 382 -7.46 9.19 -48.89
CA PRO A 382 -8.16 8.80 -50.08
C PRO A 382 -9.10 9.97 -50.45
N GLU A 383 -8.89 10.56 -51.62
CA GLU A 383 -9.82 11.38 -52.32
C GLU A 383 -11.01 10.52 -52.81
N GLU A 384 -12.19 11.16 -52.75
CA GLU A 384 -13.40 10.93 -53.52
C GLU A 384 -14.14 9.58 -53.39
N MET A 385 -15.32 9.71 -52.84
CA MET A 385 -16.50 9.08 -53.50
C MET A 385 -17.68 10.06 -53.44
N ASP A 386 -18.07 10.46 -54.64
CA ASP A 386 -19.22 11.27 -54.99
C ASP A 386 -20.56 10.68 -54.53
N GLU A 387 -21.49 11.62 -54.39
CA GLU A 387 -22.94 11.56 -54.30
C GLU A 387 -23.59 10.30 -54.93
N ASP A 388 -24.56 9.77 -54.22
CA ASP A 388 -25.94 9.58 -54.68
C ASP A 388 -26.75 8.68 -53.74
N TRP A 389 -27.89 9.21 -53.32
CA TRP A 389 -29.14 8.74 -52.69
C TRP A 389 -29.30 9.03 -51.23
#